data_c6ec70d3365ed0b92aaa356f2d9e063e
#
_entry.id   c6ec70d3365ed0b92aaa356f2d9e063e
#
_cell.length_a   1.000
_cell.length_b   1.000
_cell.length_c   1.000
_cell.angle_alpha   90.00
_cell.angle_beta   90.00
_cell.angle_gamma   90.00
#
_symmetry.space_group_name_H-M   'P 1'
#
loop_
_entity.id
_entity.type
_entity.pdbx_description
1 polymer ?
#
loop_
_entity_poly.entity_id
_entity_poly.type
_entity_poly.pdbx_seq_one_letter_code
_entity_poly.pdbx_strand_id
1 'polypeptide(L)'
;MNRESETAKHVNLGTRDSSTNTIRDLSRVLVVGKSPINRVVVSKIVERSGLRPISEPPDIAAKTLRTLVPGAIVLDGGPDNKDCDNLMPGIEMLRRTSGKSLPPVILLSTKNGTPESLGLAKVVDVVVAKPITPERLQPVIDRLINR
;
A
#
# COMPACT_ATOMS: atom_id res chain seq x y z
N MET A 1 11.27 -12.91 29.02
CA MET A 1 10.79 -12.98 28.42
C MET A 1 10.49 -12.73 28.46
N ASN A 2 10.53 -12.73 28.27
CA ASN A 2 10.20 -12.70 27.64
C ASN A 2 10.09 -12.41 27.78
N ARG A 3 9.96 -12.14 27.14
CA ARG A 3 9.74 -11.92 26.66
C ARG A 3 9.55 -11.77 26.54
N GLU A 4 9.84 -11.68 26.60
CA GLU A 4 9.58 -11.69 26.04
C GLU A 4 9.32 -11.66 25.86
N SER A 5 9.68 -11.37 26.43
CA SER A 5 9.29 -11.55 26.03
C SER A 5 9.20 -11.46 25.84
N GLU A 6 9.13 -11.47 25.24
CA GLU A 6 8.91 -11.56 24.63
C GLU A 6 8.76 -11.51 24.16
N THR A 7 8.99 -11.21 24.71
CA THR A 7 8.71 -11.39 24.14
C THR A 7 8.79 -11.44 23.66
N ALA A 8 8.96 -11.41 23.17
CA ALA A 8 8.67 -11.64 22.69
C ALA A 8 8.79 -11.69 22.31
N LYS A 9 8.73 -11.78 21.80
CA LYS A 9 8.62 -11.93 21.48
C LYS A 9 8.62 -12.13 20.85
N HIS A 10 8.64 -12.32 20.75
CA HIS A 10 8.58 -12.57 20.08
C HIS A 10 8.77 -12.88 19.38
N VAL A 11 9.07 -12.95 19.00
CA VAL A 11 9.09 -13.35 18.41
C VAL A 11 9.39 -13.72 17.75
N ASN A 12 9.55 -14.06 17.30
CA ASN A 12 9.67 -14.45 16.68
C ASN A 12 9.77 -14.89 15.99
N LEU A 13 9.77 -15.00 15.56
CA LEU A 13 9.96 -15.24 14.88
C LEU A 13 10.52 -15.53 14.08
N GLY A 14 10.59 -15.77 13.62
CA GLY A 14 11.17 -15.82 13.15
C GLY A 14 11.93 -15.64 12.39
N THR A 15 12.37 -15.24 12.06
CA THR A 15 13.13 -14.78 11.55
C THR A 15 13.55 -14.07 11.58
N ARG A 16 13.67 -13.62 11.86
CA ARG A 16 13.93 -12.74 12.06
C ARG A 16 14.96 -12.31 12.09
N ASP A 17 15.44 -11.94 11.58
CA ASP A 17 16.24 -11.29 11.72
C ASP A 17 15.99 -10.42 12.44
N SER A 18 15.94 -10.66 13.03
CA SER A 18 15.96 -9.99 13.74
C SER A 18 15.73 -8.73 14.11
N SER A 19 16.08 -8.06 13.72
CA SER A 19 16.06 -6.67 14.03
C SER A 19 14.89 -5.91 13.49
N THR A 20 14.07 -6.54 12.70
CA THR A 20 12.90 -5.85 12.14
C THR A 20 11.66 -6.28 12.88
N ASN A 21 10.87 -5.29 13.30
CA ASN A 21 9.56 -5.52 13.88
C ASN A 21 8.48 -5.42 12.81
N THR A 22 8.82 -5.83 11.59
CA THR A 22 7.89 -5.74 10.46
C THR A 22 6.79 -6.79 10.61
N ILE A 23 5.56 -6.34 10.51
CA ILE A 23 4.37 -7.18 10.59
C ILE A 23 3.77 -7.28 9.18
N ARG A 24 3.42 -8.50 8.78
CA ARG A 24 2.64 -8.71 7.57
C ARG A 24 1.18 -8.84 7.94
N ASP A 25 0.34 -8.02 7.32
CA ASP A 25 -1.10 -8.11 7.51
C ASP A 25 -1.78 -7.93 6.15
N LEU A 26 -2.06 -9.04 5.50
CA LEU A 26 -2.59 -9.04 4.15
C LEU A 26 -4.07 -8.69 4.09
N SER A 27 -4.73 -8.56 5.24
CA SER A 27 -6.11 -8.08 5.30
C SER A 27 -6.19 -6.55 5.23
N ARG A 28 -5.05 -5.87 5.34
CA ARG A 28 -5.01 -4.42 5.38
C ARG A 28 -4.59 -3.83 4.05
N VAL A 29 -5.21 -2.69 3.70
CA VAL A 29 -4.84 -1.92 2.52
C VAL A 29 -4.43 -0.53 3.00
N LEU A 30 -3.21 -0.14 2.67
CA LEU A 30 -2.72 1.19 3.00
C LEU A 30 -3.24 2.17 1.96
N VAL A 31 -4.03 3.14 2.41
CA VAL A 31 -4.65 4.16 1.56
C VAL A 31 -3.93 5.47 1.81
N VAL A 32 -3.21 5.96 0.81
CA VAL A 32 -2.32 7.10 0.96
C VAL A 32 -2.76 8.25 0.07
N GLY A 33 -2.82 9.44 0.64
CA GLY A 33 -3.10 10.64 -0.12
C GLY A 33 -3.13 11.87 0.77
N LYS A 34 -2.91 13.04 0.18
CA LYS A 34 -3.00 14.30 0.91
C LYS A 34 -4.44 14.72 1.17
N SER A 35 -5.37 14.30 0.31
CA SER A 35 -6.77 14.67 0.43
C SER A 35 -7.49 13.74 1.41
N PRO A 36 -7.95 14.24 2.58
CA PRO A 36 -8.72 13.41 3.50
C PRO A 36 -10.02 12.89 2.88
N ILE A 37 -10.67 13.69 2.04
CA ILE A 37 -11.91 13.29 1.39
C ILE A 37 -11.67 12.11 0.46
N ASN A 38 -10.62 12.18 -0.35
CA ASN A 38 -10.28 11.08 -1.26
C ASN A 38 -9.95 9.82 -0.47
N ARG A 39 -9.22 9.96 0.64
CA ARG A 39 -8.91 8.80 1.47
C ARG A 39 -10.17 8.14 2.03
N VAL A 40 -11.16 8.93 2.42
CA VAL A 40 -12.44 8.37 2.91
C VAL A 40 -13.13 7.60 1.80
N VAL A 41 -13.19 8.16 0.59
CA VAL A 41 -13.84 7.49 -0.54
C VAL A 41 -13.15 6.16 -0.83
N VAL A 42 -11.83 6.16 -0.94
CA VAL A 42 -11.06 4.94 -1.23
C VAL A 42 -11.22 3.93 -0.11
N SER A 43 -11.19 4.38 1.15
CA SER A 43 -11.33 3.48 2.30
C SER A 43 -12.66 2.75 2.29
N LYS A 44 -13.74 3.43 1.92
CA LYS A 44 -15.05 2.79 1.84
C LYS A 44 -15.08 1.73 0.73
N ILE A 45 -14.40 1.99 -0.38
CA ILE A 45 -14.32 1.02 -1.47
C ILE A 45 -13.53 -0.21 -1.01
N VAL A 46 -12.44 0.00 -0.28
CA VAL A 46 -11.63 -1.08 0.29
C VAL A 46 -12.47 -1.95 1.22
N GLU A 47 -13.28 -1.32 2.08
CA GLU A 47 -14.15 -2.04 3.00
C GLU A 47 -15.18 -2.90 2.26
N ARG A 48 -15.65 -2.45 1.12
CA ARG A 48 -16.60 -3.24 0.31
C ARG A 48 -15.97 -4.52 -0.22
N SER A 49 -14.65 -4.55 -0.34
CA SER A 49 -13.93 -5.77 -0.75
C SER A 49 -13.61 -6.69 0.42
N GLY A 50 -14.11 -6.37 1.62
CA GLY A 50 -13.87 -7.17 2.81
C GLY A 50 -12.51 -6.96 3.46
N LEU A 51 -11.84 -5.87 3.10
CA LEU A 51 -10.50 -5.55 3.60
C LEU A 51 -10.55 -4.37 4.56
N ARG A 52 -9.47 -4.15 5.29
CA ARG A 52 -9.41 -3.11 6.31
C ARG A 52 -8.47 -2.00 5.87
N PRO A 53 -8.99 -0.78 5.63
CA PRO A 53 -8.12 0.32 5.20
C PRO A 53 -7.33 0.91 6.35
N ILE A 54 -6.11 1.35 6.05
CA ILE A 54 -5.33 2.25 6.89
C ILE A 54 -5.17 3.53 6.08
N SER A 55 -5.82 4.60 6.52
CA SER A 55 -5.87 5.86 5.78
C SER A 55 -4.86 6.83 6.36
N GLU A 56 -3.88 7.24 5.56
CA GLU A 56 -2.79 8.09 6.05
C GLU A 56 -2.30 9.06 4.99
N PRO A 57 -1.84 10.25 5.40
CA PRO A 57 -1.13 11.13 4.47
C PRO A 57 0.24 10.54 4.14
N PRO A 58 0.88 11.03 3.06
CA PRO A 58 2.12 10.40 2.57
C PRO A 58 3.27 10.32 3.58
N ASP A 59 3.45 11.35 4.41
CA ASP A 59 4.54 11.35 5.38
C ASP A 59 4.34 10.29 6.48
N ILE A 60 3.10 10.11 6.93
CA ILE A 60 2.80 9.08 7.92
C ILE A 60 2.90 7.69 7.29
N ALA A 61 2.39 7.55 6.07
CA ALA A 61 2.43 6.27 5.35
C ALA A 61 3.86 5.78 5.16
N ALA A 62 4.80 6.68 4.90
CA ALA A 62 6.21 6.31 4.77
C ALA A 62 6.74 5.65 6.05
N LYS A 63 6.30 6.13 7.21
CA LYS A 63 6.68 5.53 8.49
C LYS A 63 6.00 4.20 8.71
N THR A 64 4.73 4.10 8.35
CA THR A 64 3.96 2.86 8.51
C THR A 64 4.58 1.72 7.73
N LEU A 65 5.08 1.99 6.52
CA LEU A 65 5.69 0.96 5.67
C LEU A 65 7.02 0.43 6.22
N ARG A 66 7.58 1.08 7.23
CA ARG A 66 8.78 0.55 7.90
C ARG A 66 8.47 -0.63 8.81
N THR A 67 7.22 -0.72 9.27
CA THR A 67 6.83 -1.75 10.24
C THR A 67 5.69 -2.63 9.77
N LEU A 68 5.05 -2.30 8.65
CA LEU A 68 3.90 -3.03 8.15
C LEU A 68 4.05 -3.34 6.67
N VAL A 69 3.84 -4.61 6.31
CA VAL A 69 3.68 -5.02 4.92
C VAL A 69 2.19 -5.28 4.71
N PRO A 70 1.47 -4.36 4.07
CA PRO A 70 0.04 -4.53 3.84
C PRO A 70 -0.25 -5.49 2.69
N GLY A 71 -1.51 -5.86 2.53
CA GLY A 71 -1.94 -6.69 1.41
C GLY A 71 -1.98 -5.94 0.09
N ALA A 72 -2.10 -4.61 0.14
CA ALA A 72 -2.02 -3.75 -1.03
C ALA A 72 -1.80 -2.32 -0.60
N ILE A 73 -1.38 -1.48 -1.54
CA ILE A 73 -1.19 -0.05 -1.33
C ILE A 73 -1.96 0.69 -2.42
N VAL A 74 -2.78 1.66 -2.02
CA VAL A 74 -3.47 2.54 -2.95
C VAL A 74 -2.91 3.95 -2.76
N LEU A 75 -2.34 4.51 -3.81
CA LEU A 75 -1.71 5.83 -3.78
C LEU A 75 -2.56 6.82 -4.56
N ASP A 76 -3.02 7.88 -3.89
CA ASP A 76 -3.65 9.00 -4.57
C ASP A 76 -2.55 9.98 -4.96
N GLY A 77 -2.28 10.09 -6.24
CA GLY A 77 -1.19 10.92 -6.75
C GLY A 77 -1.41 12.41 -6.61
N GLY A 78 -2.65 12.83 -6.37
CA GLY A 78 -2.98 14.24 -6.28
C GLY A 78 -3.02 14.92 -7.64
N PRO A 79 -3.13 16.25 -7.67
CA PRO A 79 -3.32 16.99 -8.95
C PRO A 79 -2.20 16.77 -9.95
N ASP A 80 -0.97 16.64 -9.48
CA ASP A 80 0.21 16.52 -10.35
C ASP A 80 0.82 15.12 -10.36
N ASN A 81 0.14 14.14 -9.76
CA ASN A 81 0.63 12.77 -9.62
C ASN A 81 1.95 12.66 -8.86
N LYS A 82 2.23 13.61 -7.97
CA LYS A 82 3.51 13.64 -7.24
C LYS A 82 3.37 13.55 -5.73
N ASP A 83 2.14 13.53 -5.23
CA ASP A 83 1.90 13.59 -3.78
C ASP A 83 2.53 12.43 -3.03
N CYS A 84 2.70 11.29 -3.68
CA CYS A 84 3.22 10.08 -3.05
C CYS A 84 4.65 9.74 -3.49
N ASP A 85 5.35 10.68 -4.14
CA ASP A 85 6.70 10.42 -4.63
C ASP A 85 7.67 10.03 -3.52
N ASN A 86 7.45 10.53 -2.31
CA ASN A 86 8.32 10.20 -1.17
C ASN A 86 8.25 8.73 -0.77
N LEU A 87 7.19 8.03 -1.16
CA LEU A 87 7.04 6.61 -0.83
C LEU A 87 7.67 5.68 -1.87
N MET A 88 7.94 6.19 -3.08
CA MET A 88 8.36 5.33 -4.18
C MET A 88 9.64 4.53 -3.90
N PRO A 89 10.72 5.15 -3.38
CA PRO A 89 11.93 4.37 -3.09
C PRO A 89 11.70 3.29 -2.03
N GLY A 90 10.90 3.58 -1.01
CA GLY A 90 10.61 2.62 0.05
C GLY A 90 9.78 1.45 -0.45
N ILE A 91 8.81 1.72 -1.31
CA ILE A 91 7.98 0.66 -1.90
C ILE A 91 8.83 -0.21 -2.83
N GLU A 92 9.70 0.40 -3.62
CA GLU A 92 10.58 -0.36 -4.51
C GLU A 92 11.48 -1.29 -3.69
N MET A 93 12.05 -0.78 -2.59
CA MET A 93 12.87 -1.58 -1.69
C MET A 93 12.08 -2.74 -1.10
N LEU A 94 10.85 -2.47 -0.64
CA LEU A 94 9.99 -3.48 -0.06
C LEU A 94 9.68 -4.60 -1.05
N ARG A 95 9.39 -4.25 -2.29
CA ARG A 95 9.07 -5.22 -3.33
C ARG A 95 10.29 -6.03 -3.72
N ARG A 96 11.45 -5.41 -3.76
CA ARG A 96 12.70 -6.10 -4.05
C ARG A 96 13.04 -7.12 -2.98
N THR A 97 12.84 -6.74 -1.72
CA THR A 97 13.12 -7.59 -0.58
C THR A 97 12.22 -8.81 -0.54
N SER A 98 10.97 -8.67 -0.99
CA SER A 98 10.03 -9.79 -0.99
C SER A 98 10.33 -10.81 -2.10
N GLY A 99 11.20 -10.46 -3.05
CA GLY A 99 11.51 -11.32 -4.19
C GLY A 99 10.40 -11.42 -5.21
N LYS A 100 9.34 -10.64 -5.05
CA LYS A 100 8.16 -10.64 -5.93
C LYS A 100 7.62 -9.22 -5.98
N SER A 101 6.69 -8.98 -6.89
CA SER A 101 6.03 -7.67 -6.98
C SER A 101 4.94 -7.54 -5.92
N LEU A 102 5.33 -7.65 -4.66
CA LEU A 102 4.40 -7.57 -3.53
C LEU A 102 4.89 -6.54 -2.54
N PRO A 103 4.00 -5.78 -1.92
CA PRO A 103 2.53 -5.80 -2.10
C PRO A 103 2.12 -5.17 -3.43
N PRO A 104 0.93 -5.53 -3.96
CA PRO A 104 0.38 -4.85 -5.15
C PRO A 104 0.14 -3.37 -4.86
N VAL A 105 0.40 -2.53 -5.87
CA VAL A 105 0.28 -1.08 -5.73
C VAL A 105 -0.61 -0.55 -6.84
N ILE A 106 -1.62 0.23 -6.45
CA ILE A 106 -2.55 0.91 -7.36
C ILE A 106 -2.30 2.40 -7.25
N LEU A 107 -2.11 3.08 -8.39
CA LEU A 107 -2.01 4.53 -8.43
C LEU A 107 -3.30 5.11 -8.98
N LEU A 108 -3.91 6.04 -8.24
CA LEU A 108 -5.05 6.83 -8.70
C LEU A 108 -4.49 8.08 -9.34
N SER A 109 -4.70 8.22 -10.64
CA SER A 109 -3.97 9.18 -11.45
C SER A 109 -4.91 10.20 -12.12
N THR A 110 -4.45 11.44 -12.23
CA THR A 110 -5.13 12.46 -13.03
C THR A 110 -4.87 12.27 -14.52
N LYS A 111 -3.91 11.39 -14.87
CA LYS A 111 -3.55 11.11 -16.25
C LYS A 111 -3.91 9.69 -16.62
N ASN A 112 -4.35 9.48 -17.84
CA ASN A 112 -4.48 8.15 -18.38
C ASN A 112 -3.09 7.59 -18.67
N GLY A 113 -2.94 6.28 -18.49
CA GLY A 113 -1.67 5.65 -18.78
C GLY A 113 -1.52 4.31 -18.11
N THR A 114 -0.36 3.72 -18.31
CA THR A 114 0.03 2.45 -17.69
C THR A 114 1.21 2.72 -16.78
N PRO A 115 1.54 1.79 -15.86
CA PRO A 115 2.75 1.97 -15.06
C PRO A 115 3.98 2.22 -15.92
N GLU A 116 4.09 1.55 -17.05
CA GLU A 116 5.22 1.72 -17.96
C GLU A 116 5.25 3.10 -18.59
N SER A 117 4.09 3.57 -19.08
CA SER A 117 4.04 4.88 -19.75
C SER A 117 4.30 6.04 -18.80
N LEU A 118 4.04 5.84 -17.50
CA LEU A 118 4.29 6.86 -16.48
C LEU A 118 5.65 6.70 -15.81
N GLY A 119 6.45 5.71 -16.23
CA GLY A 119 7.77 5.48 -15.65
C GLY A 119 7.74 4.88 -14.25
N LEU A 120 6.67 4.19 -13.89
CA LEU A 120 6.45 3.71 -12.53
C LEU A 120 6.36 2.18 -12.43
N ALA A 121 6.78 1.45 -13.45
CA ALA A 121 6.56 0.00 -13.53
C ALA A 121 7.22 -0.78 -12.41
N LYS A 122 8.29 -0.25 -11.80
CA LYS A 122 8.95 -0.94 -10.68
C LYS A 122 8.18 -0.84 -9.37
N VAL A 123 7.25 0.10 -9.27
CA VAL A 123 6.57 0.42 -8.02
C VAL A 123 5.07 0.20 -8.12
N VAL A 124 4.48 0.44 -9.28
CA VAL A 124 3.03 0.46 -9.49
C VAL A 124 2.63 -0.66 -10.43
N ASP A 125 1.58 -1.39 -10.07
CA ASP A 125 1.05 -2.49 -10.88
C ASP A 125 -0.09 -2.05 -11.78
N VAL A 126 -0.96 -1.15 -11.29
CA VAL A 126 -2.13 -0.71 -12.03
C VAL A 126 -2.32 0.78 -11.82
N VAL A 127 -2.64 1.49 -12.89
CA VAL A 127 -3.02 2.89 -12.85
C VAL A 127 -4.53 2.98 -13.09
N VAL A 128 -5.24 3.63 -12.18
CA VAL A 128 -6.67 3.88 -12.30
C VAL A 128 -6.87 5.37 -12.46
N ALA A 129 -7.43 5.77 -13.60
CA ALA A 129 -7.68 7.19 -13.86
C ALA A 129 -8.86 7.69 -13.03
N LYS A 130 -8.73 8.91 -12.52
CA LYS A 130 -9.81 9.57 -11.81
C LYS A 130 -10.93 9.92 -12.78
N PRO A 131 -12.19 10.02 -12.33
CA PRO A 131 -12.64 10.09 -10.93
C PRO A 131 -12.60 8.76 -10.21
N ILE A 132 -12.47 8.83 -8.88
CA ILE A 132 -12.43 7.65 -8.01
C ILE A 132 -13.87 7.19 -7.79
N THR A 133 -14.22 6.03 -8.35
CA THR A 133 -15.54 5.44 -8.18
C THR A 133 -15.41 3.97 -7.82
N PRO A 134 -16.43 3.39 -7.14
CA PRO A 134 -16.41 1.96 -6.85
C PRO A 134 -16.34 1.12 -8.13
N GLU A 135 -17.03 1.55 -9.20
CA GLU A 135 -17.07 0.83 -10.46
C GLU A 135 -15.69 0.70 -11.12
N ARG A 136 -14.82 1.68 -10.89
CA ARG A 136 -13.47 1.66 -11.46
C ARG A 136 -12.46 0.99 -10.55
N LEU A 137 -12.55 1.25 -9.24
CA LEU A 137 -11.51 0.84 -8.32
C LEU A 137 -11.76 -0.53 -7.69
N GLN A 138 -13.00 -0.84 -7.33
CA GLN A 138 -13.28 -2.10 -6.62
C GLN A 138 -12.88 -3.34 -7.42
N PRO A 139 -13.18 -3.43 -8.74
CA PRO A 139 -12.73 -4.60 -9.50
C PRO A 139 -11.22 -4.77 -9.53
N VAL A 140 -10.47 -3.66 -9.51
CA VAL A 140 -9.01 -3.71 -9.50
C VAL A 140 -8.51 -4.27 -8.17
N ILE A 141 -9.07 -3.79 -7.06
CA ILE A 141 -8.73 -4.29 -5.73
C ILE A 141 -9.02 -5.78 -5.64
N ASP A 142 -10.22 -6.19 -6.06
CA ASP A 142 -10.63 -7.59 -5.98
C ASP A 142 -9.70 -8.48 -6.81
N ARG A 143 -9.32 -8.04 -7.99
CA ARG A 143 -8.45 -8.82 -8.86
C ARG A 143 -7.05 -8.97 -8.28
N LEU A 144 -6.53 -7.93 -7.65
CA LEU A 144 -5.15 -7.95 -7.14
C LEU A 144 -5.03 -8.67 -5.80
N ILE A 145 -6.06 -8.65 -4.98
CA ILE A 145 -5.98 -9.14 -3.60
C ILE A 145 -6.74 -10.44 -3.39
N ASN A 146 -7.93 -10.52 -3.91
CA ASN A 146 -8.86 -11.65 -3.66
C ASN A 146 -8.85 -12.64 -4.81
N ARG A 147 -7.70 -13.14 -5.16
CA ARG A 147 -7.63 -14.11 -6.25
C ARG A 147 -7.78 -15.49 -5.78
#